data_dfd85093d0acf8369a2b62f6bd7f7d53
#
_entry.id   dfd85093d0acf8369a2b62f6bd7f7d53
#
_cell.length_a   1.000
_cell.length_b   1.000
_cell.length_c   1.000
_cell.angle_alpha   90.00
_cell.angle_beta   90.00
_cell.angle_gamma   90.00
#
_symmetry.space_group_name_H-M   'P 1'
#
loop_
_entity.id
_entity.type
_entity.pdbx_description
1 polymer ?
#
loop_
_entity_poly.entity_id
_entity_poly.type
_entity_poly.pdbx_seq_one_letter_code
_entity_poly.pdbx_strand_id
1 'polypeptide(L)'
;MERRFQVDLRGIVDLLSHHLYASPRVFARELVQNATDAITARREAEPDWAGGTVRIEPTDDGGLRVHDDGIGLTEPQVHTFLASVGRTSKRDDLGFARQDFLGQFGIGLLSCFMVADTVEVVTRSARGGPAVRWTGYADGRYTTEVDDAARGPVGTTVTLRPRADAGHWLAADQIRDLVRDYARLLDVPVLFCPPGGEPVRLTEPQAPWEVVHADPAARREALLDYGATLLGARPMDVIDLRVPEAGLVGVGFVLPSASTVGQGGHRVYLKRMLLSDDASKLLPEWAFFVRCVVDTSMLRPTASREALYEDDLLGAVRDGLGEQIRSWLLELSVSQPERLAAFLRVHHLGVKALAVRDDEMLRLVDSWLPFETSRGMMPLRLFRQHLAMIRYVETVDEFRSLAAIASAAGTPIVNAGYAYDAEILQRLPRLDPAIRTRRLDPGELAARLETLSPGQLAVAETFLATARTVLAELDCVPQLRQFDPVTVPALYVLGQAAREQDSVRRAVAGSDELWSEVLSAFADVDVDHRPELVFNWRHPLIRRLAGQPAGAALRNAVEALYGQALLAGHHPLRAVDSAALNRSFLALLDRAFTDPPAGPGTPTEETP
;
A
#
# COMPACT_ATOMS: atom_id res chain seq x y z
N MET A 1 27.41 -51.43 12.56
CA MET A 1 27.08 -51.41 11.11
C MET A 1 26.54 -50.04 10.77
N GLU A 2 27.33 -49.12 10.23
CA GLU A 2 26.86 -47.84 9.74
C GLU A 2 26.11 -48.05 8.42
N ARG A 3 24.86 -47.61 8.35
CA ARG A 3 24.06 -47.58 7.13
C ARG A 3 23.90 -46.13 6.67
N ARG A 4 24.14 -45.84 5.39
CA ARG A 4 23.88 -44.55 4.76
C ARG A 4 22.38 -44.45 4.39
N PHE A 5 21.77 -43.28 4.56
CA PHE A 5 20.43 -43.02 4.04
C PHE A 5 20.43 -43.20 2.51
N GLN A 6 19.44 -43.91 1.98
CA GLN A 6 19.17 -43.97 0.55
C GLN A 6 18.24 -42.78 0.20
N VAL A 7 18.58 -42.10 -0.88
CA VAL A 7 17.83 -40.93 -1.35
C VAL A 7 17.04 -41.37 -2.59
N ASP A 8 15.71 -41.25 -2.54
CA ASP A 8 14.83 -41.44 -3.68
C ASP A 8 14.75 -40.12 -4.46
N LEU A 9 15.33 -40.05 -5.66
CA LEU A 9 15.38 -38.88 -6.51
C LEU A 9 13.97 -38.45 -6.93
N ARG A 10 13.07 -39.39 -7.18
CA ARG A 10 11.67 -39.10 -7.55
C ARG A 10 10.96 -38.39 -6.43
N GLY A 11 11.11 -38.86 -5.20
CA GLY A 11 10.56 -38.18 -4.01
C GLY A 11 11.16 -36.79 -3.80
N ILE A 12 12.45 -36.58 -4.15
CA ILE A 12 13.06 -35.24 -4.11
C ILE A 12 12.46 -34.32 -5.19
N VAL A 13 12.34 -34.77 -6.43
CA VAL A 13 11.74 -33.98 -7.52
C VAL A 13 10.29 -33.61 -7.17
N ASP A 14 9.53 -34.55 -6.61
CA ASP A 14 8.15 -34.28 -6.14
C ASP A 14 8.14 -33.23 -5.01
N LEU A 15 9.07 -33.33 -4.07
CA LEU A 15 9.20 -32.37 -2.97
C LEU A 15 9.62 -30.98 -3.46
N LEU A 16 10.55 -30.91 -4.42
CA LEU A 16 10.94 -29.67 -5.08
C LEU A 16 9.77 -29.03 -5.83
N SER A 17 9.00 -29.85 -6.58
CA SER A 17 7.90 -29.38 -7.42
C SER A 17 6.68 -28.89 -6.62
N HIS A 18 6.42 -29.48 -5.45
CA HIS A 18 5.21 -29.18 -4.69
C HIS A 18 5.45 -28.31 -3.45
N HIS A 19 6.69 -28.21 -2.95
CA HIS A 19 6.98 -27.58 -1.68
C HIS A 19 8.09 -26.52 -1.68
N LEU A 20 9.02 -26.57 -2.63
CA LEU A 20 10.15 -25.64 -2.65
C LEU A 20 9.98 -24.54 -3.69
N TYR A 21 9.47 -24.85 -4.88
CA TYR A 21 9.33 -23.90 -5.98
C TYR A 21 7.86 -23.62 -6.29
N ALA A 22 7.51 -22.33 -6.41
CA ALA A 22 6.15 -21.92 -6.74
C ALA A 22 5.76 -22.25 -8.20
N SER A 23 6.75 -22.42 -9.09
CA SER A 23 6.51 -22.67 -10.52
C SER A 23 7.65 -23.44 -11.16
N PRO A 24 7.38 -24.27 -12.21
CA PRO A 24 8.42 -24.91 -13.03
C PRO A 24 9.40 -23.94 -13.70
N ARG A 25 9.07 -22.65 -13.82
CA ARG A 25 9.94 -21.60 -14.42
C ARG A 25 11.38 -21.61 -13.92
N VAL A 26 11.61 -22.11 -12.72
CA VAL A 26 12.91 -22.17 -12.07
C VAL A 26 13.96 -22.91 -12.88
N PHE A 27 13.59 -23.92 -13.70
CA PHE A 27 14.56 -24.67 -14.51
C PHE A 27 15.34 -23.74 -15.45
N ALA A 28 14.69 -22.78 -16.09
CA ALA A 28 15.33 -21.83 -17.00
C ALA A 28 16.34 -20.95 -16.27
N ARG A 29 15.97 -20.45 -15.08
CA ARG A 29 16.87 -19.69 -14.23
C ARG A 29 18.11 -20.49 -13.84
N GLU A 30 17.93 -21.71 -13.36
CA GLU A 30 19.04 -22.58 -12.92
C GLU A 30 19.97 -22.95 -14.06
N LEU A 31 19.45 -23.20 -15.29
CA LEU A 31 20.29 -23.45 -16.46
C LEU A 31 21.13 -22.24 -16.84
N VAL A 32 20.51 -21.06 -16.95
CA VAL A 32 21.24 -19.81 -17.26
C VAL A 32 22.27 -19.50 -16.19
N GLN A 33 21.92 -19.70 -14.92
CA GLN A 33 22.79 -19.47 -13.78
C GLN A 33 24.03 -20.40 -13.81
N ASN A 34 23.81 -21.69 -14.06
CA ASN A 34 24.92 -22.66 -14.17
C ASN A 34 25.85 -22.31 -15.32
N ALA A 35 25.30 -21.92 -16.47
CA ALA A 35 26.06 -21.49 -17.63
C ALA A 35 26.89 -20.22 -17.35
N THR A 36 26.28 -19.20 -16.70
CA THR A 36 26.95 -17.95 -16.32
C THR A 36 28.06 -18.22 -15.30
N ASP A 37 27.79 -19.03 -14.28
CA ASP A 37 28.78 -19.42 -13.27
C ASP A 37 29.97 -20.17 -13.90
N ALA A 38 29.72 -21.08 -14.88
CA ALA A 38 30.77 -21.80 -15.61
C ALA A 38 31.65 -20.84 -16.45
N ILE A 39 31.06 -19.81 -17.05
CA ILE A 39 31.79 -18.78 -17.80
C ILE A 39 32.63 -17.93 -16.84
N THR A 40 32.07 -17.50 -15.70
CA THR A 40 32.79 -16.75 -14.65
C THR A 40 33.98 -17.55 -14.15
N ALA A 41 33.80 -18.86 -13.86
CA ALA A 41 34.89 -19.74 -13.43
C ALA A 41 36.00 -19.90 -14.49
N ARG A 42 35.64 -19.88 -15.78
CA ARG A 42 36.61 -19.91 -16.85
C ARG A 42 37.42 -18.64 -16.98
N ARG A 43 36.75 -17.49 -16.88
CA ARG A 43 37.41 -16.17 -16.90
C ARG A 43 38.42 -16.00 -15.76
N GLU A 44 38.09 -16.56 -14.58
CA GLU A 44 39.01 -16.57 -13.44
C GLU A 44 40.21 -17.54 -13.65
N ALA A 45 39.94 -18.70 -14.25
CA ALA A 45 40.98 -19.71 -14.52
C ALA A 45 41.88 -19.33 -15.69
N GLU A 46 41.35 -18.63 -16.68
CA GLU A 46 42.03 -18.21 -17.91
C GLU A 46 41.88 -16.70 -18.11
N PRO A 47 42.66 -15.83 -17.40
CA PRO A 47 42.47 -14.37 -17.44
C PRO A 47 42.59 -13.74 -18.84
N ASP A 48 43.33 -14.36 -19.75
CA ASP A 48 43.46 -13.91 -21.14
C ASP A 48 42.27 -14.30 -22.04
N TRP A 49 41.33 -15.11 -21.52
CA TRP A 49 40.15 -15.52 -22.25
C TRP A 49 39.02 -14.51 -22.09
N ALA A 50 38.81 -13.68 -23.10
CA ALA A 50 37.76 -12.64 -23.12
C ALA A 50 36.40 -13.15 -23.62
N GLY A 51 36.21 -14.43 -23.83
CA GLY A 51 35.01 -15.04 -24.37
C GLY A 51 33.91 -15.24 -23.31
N GLY A 52 32.88 -15.95 -23.71
CA GLY A 52 31.77 -16.41 -22.90
C GLY A 52 30.42 -15.96 -23.46
N THR A 53 29.65 -16.95 -23.89
CA THR A 53 28.30 -16.77 -24.44
C THR A 53 27.43 -17.94 -24.00
N VAL A 54 26.22 -17.66 -23.62
CA VAL A 54 25.16 -18.66 -23.41
C VAL A 54 24.25 -18.67 -24.62
N ARG A 55 23.97 -19.82 -25.21
CA ARG A 55 23.02 -19.97 -26.32
C ARG A 55 21.86 -20.83 -25.88
N ILE A 56 20.66 -20.37 -26.18
CA ILE A 56 19.39 -21.02 -25.89
C ILE A 56 18.76 -21.42 -27.21
N GLU A 57 18.70 -22.73 -27.47
CA GLU A 57 18.26 -23.28 -28.75
C GLU A 57 17.07 -24.23 -28.56
N PRO A 58 15.84 -23.82 -28.90
CA PRO A 58 14.74 -24.77 -29.05
C PRO A 58 15.07 -25.81 -30.14
N THR A 59 14.73 -27.07 -29.90
CA THR A 59 14.99 -28.16 -30.86
C THR A 59 13.72 -28.54 -31.62
N ASP A 60 13.86 -29.13 -32.83
CA ASP A 60 12.72 -29.48 -33.69
C ASP A 60 11.79 -30.54 -33.09
N ASP A 61 12.28 -31.33 -32.12
CA ASP A 61 11.50 -32.30 -31.35
C ASP A 61 10.78 -31.73 -30.14
N GLY A 62 10.72 -30.38 -30.02
CA GLY A 62 10.09 -29.66 -28.92
C GLY A 62 10.93 -29.60 -27.63
N GLY A 63 12.18 -30.00 -27.68
CA GLY A 63 13.14 -29.91 -26.59
C GLY A 63 13.83 -28.55 -26.51
N LEU A 64 14.79 -28.46 -25.59
CA LEU A 64 15.62 -27.29 -25.37
C LEU A 64 17.07 -27.66 -25.23
N ARG A 65 17.94 -26.90 -25.86
CA ARG A 65 19.40 -27.03 -25.73
C ARG A 65 19.98 -25.72 -25.21
N VAL A 66 20.78 -25.81 -24.15
CA VAL A 66 21.49 -24.66 -23.55
C VAL A 66 22.98 -24.93 -23.68
N HIS A 67 23.70 -24.07 -24.37
CA HIS A 67 25.14 -24.13 -24.53
C HIS A 67 25.82 -23.01 -23.77
N ASP A 68 26.94 -23.35 -23.13
CA ASP A 68 27.89 -22.37 -22.59
C ASP A 68 29.32 -22.67 -23.07
N ASP A 69 30.13 -21.62 -23.12
CA ASP A 69 31.55 -21.70 -23.41
C ASP A 69 32.38 -21.66 -22.09
N GLY A 70 31.77 -22.05 -20.97
CA GLY A 70 32.38 -22.01 -19.65
C GLY A 70 33.52 -22.99 -19.44
N ILE A 71 33.95 -23.18 -18.19
CA ILE A 71 35.08 -24.00 -17.80
C ILE A 71 34.89 -25.51 -18.11
N GLY A 72 33.67 -25.97 -18.26
CA GLY A 72 33.31 -27.38 -18.43
C GLY A 72 33.64 -28.24 -17.21
N LEU A 73 33.40 -29.55 -17.32
CA LEU A 73 33.64 -30.53 -16.25
C LEU A 73 34.56 -31.66 -16.77
N THR A 74 35.44 -32.14 -15.90
CA THR A 74 36.19 -33.38 -16.09
C THR A 74 35.32 -34.57 -15.71
N GLU A 75 35.68 -35.81 -16.17
CA GLU A 75 34.94 -37.03 -15.85
C GLU A 75 34.74 -37.23 -14.32
N PRO A 76 35.75 -37.07 -13.45
CA PRO A 76 35.56 -37.16 -12.00
C PRO A 76 34.61 -36.13 -11.46
N GLN A 77 34.62 -34.91 -12.04
CA GLN A 77 33.71 -33.84 -11.63
C GLN A 77 32.26 -34.12 -12.05
N VAL A 78 32.02 -34.73 -13.22
CA VAL A 78 30.70 -35.17 -13.65
C VAL A 78 30.09 -36.12 -12.62
N HIS A 79 30.86 -37.13 -12.18
CA HIS A 79 30.41 -38.05 -11.14
C HIS A 79 30.16 -37.37 -9.79
N THR A 80 30.98 -36.38 -9.41
CA THR A 80 30.89 -35.72 -8.13
C THR A 80 29.71 -34.73 -8.07
N PHE A 81 29.48 -33.99 -9.18
CA PHE A 81 28.57 -32.85 -9.17
C PHE A 81 27.19 -33.12 -9.80
N LEU A 82 27.12 -34.00 -10.80
CA LEU A 82 25.87 -34.34 -11.47
C LEU A 82 25.19 -35.57 -10.85
N ALA A 83 25.95 -36.47 -10.24
CA ALA A 83 25.43 -37.70 -9.64
C ALA A 83 25.20 -37.61 -8.11
N SER A 84 25.51 -36.48 -7.47
CA SER A 84 25.36 -36.32 -6.02
C SER A 84 24.44 -35.15 -5.72
N VAL A 85 23.27 -35.42 -5.12
CA VAL A 85 22.34 -34.40 -4.65
C VAL A 85 22.93 -33.63 -3.46
N GLY A 86 22.92 -32.28 -3.51
CA GLY A 86 23.38 -31.42 -2.41
C GLY A 86 24.91 -31.21 -2.35
N ARG A 87 25.68 -31.75 -3.28
CA ARG A 87 27.09 -31.39 -3.43
C ARG A 87 27.24 -30.29 -4.49
N THR A 88 27.94 -29.22 -4.13
CA THR A 88 28.27 -28.15 -5.06
C THR A 88 29.79 -28.07 -5.21
N SER A 89 30.27 -27.97 -6.47
CA SER A 89 31.67 -27.72 -6.82
C SER A 89 32.26 -26.44 -6.21
N LYS A 90 31.41 -25.61 -5.69
CA LYS A 90 31.70 -24.22 -5.38
C LYS A 90 32.29 -24.03 -3.98
N ARG A 91 32.58 -25.14 -3.25
CA ARG A 91 33.03 -25.04 -1.87
C ARG A 91 34.51 -25.29 -1.63
N ASP A 92 35.14 -26.28 -2.22
CA ASP A 92 36.46 -26.72 -1.77
C ASP A 92 37.47 -27.14 -2.88
N ASP A 93 37.06 -27.48 -4.11
CA ASP A 93 37.95 -28.06 -5.10
C ASP A 93 38.44 -27.12 -6.21
N LEU A 94 37.83 -25.93 -6.37
CA LEU A 94 38.20 -24.98 -7.43
C LEU A 94 39.01 -23.79 -6.92
N GLY A 95 39.16 -23.61 -5.60
CA GLY A 95 40.01 -22.58 -5.01
C GLY A 95 39.47 -21.14 -5.16
N PHE A 96 38.20 -20.96 -5.54
CA PHE A 96 37.58 -19.67 -5.76
C PHE A 96 36.78 -19.19 -4.56
N ALA A 97 36.79 -17.87 -4.32
CA ALA A 97 36.01 -17.24 -3.25
C ALA A 97 34.51 -17.41 -3.52
N ARG A 98 33.78 -17.93 -2.53
CA ARG A 98 32.34 -18.24 -2.56
C ARG A 98 31.41 -17.12 -3.00
N GLN A 99 31.87 -15.87 -2.99
CA GLN A 99 31.06 -14.70 -3.21
C GLN A 99 30.74 -14.42 -4.67
N ASP A 100 31.48 -14.98 -5.62
CA ASP A 100 31.37 -14.62 -7.03
C ASP A 100 30.37 -15.47 -7.83
N PHE A 101 29.90 -16.59 -7.27
CA PHE A 101 28.98 -17.51 -7.94
C PHE A 101 27.51 -17.30 -7.54
N LEU A 102 26.63 -17.39 -8.53
CA LEU A 102 25.18 -17.31 -8.33
C LEU A 102 24.60 -18.59 -7.70
N GLY A 103 25.11 -19.78 -8.06
CA GLY A 103 24.60 -21.09 -7.60
C GLY A 103 25.25 -21.58 -6.29
N GLN A 104 24.45 -21.88 -5.25
CA GLN A 104 25.00 -22.28 -3.94
C GLN A 104 24.55 -23.64 -3.40
N PHE A 105 23.49 -24.27 -3.94
CA PHE A 105 22.81 -25.39 -3.28
C PHE A 105 23.00 -26.78 -3.93
N GLY A 106 23.50 -26.89 -5.16
CA GLY A 106 23.76 -28.17 -5.83
C GLY A 106 22.52 -29.01 -6.17
N ILE A 107 21.35 -28.39 -6.23
CA ILE A 107 20.05 -29.00 -6.56
C ILE A 107 19.44 -28.40 -7.84
N GLY A 108 20.06 -27.38 -8.42
CA GLY A 108 19.51 -26.61 -9.54
C GLY A 108 19.20 -27.45 -10.76
N LEU A 109 20.12 -28.40 -11.15
CA LEU A 109 19.90 -29.26 -12.30
C LEU A 109 18.68 -30.19 -12.13
N LEU A 110 18.32 -30.54 -10.90
CA LEU A 110 17.13 -31.36 -10.63
C LEU A 110 15.83 -30.68 -11.01
N SER A 111 15.79 -29.33 -11.01
CA SER A 111 14.62 -28.60 -11.45
C SER A 111 14.26 -28.87 -12.93
N CYS A 112 15.23 -29.28 -13.73
CA CYS A 112 14.99 -29.65 -15.13
C CYS A 112 14.04 -30.84 -15.27
N PHE A 113 14.02 -31.78 -14.30
CA PHE A 113 13.09 -32.90 -14.30
C PHE A 113 11.63 -32.52 -14.02
N MET A 114 11.37 -31.27 -13.66
CA MET A 114 10.00 -30.75 -13.60
C MET A 114 9.38 -30.61 -14.99
N VAL A 115 10.19 -30.42 -16.03
CA VAL A 115 9.76 -30.19 -17.43
C VAL A 115 10.28 -31.24 -18.42
N ALA A 116 11.25 -32.06 -18.02
CA ALA A 116 11.91 -33.04 -18.90
C ALA A 116 11.97 -34.42 -18.25
N ASP A 117 11.77 -35.49 -19.05
CA ASP A 117 11.94 -36.87 -18.60
C ASP A 117 13.42 -37.29 -18.65
N THR A 118 14.20 -36.65 -19.52
CA THR A 118 15.62 -36.92 -19.72
C THR A 118 16.40 -35.63 -19.84
N VAL A 119 17.49 -35.55 -19.09
CA VAL A 119 18.48 -34.46 -19.13
C VAL A 119 19.79 -35.00 -19.60
N GLU A 120 20.29 -34.55 -20.75
CA GLU A 120 21.62 -34.90 -21.28
C GLU A 120 22.57 -33.73 -21.05
N VAL A 121 23.75 -33.99 -20.51
CA VAL A 121 24.84 -33.03 -20.34
C VAL A 121 26.06 -33.51 -21.08
N VAL A 122 26.54 -32.78 -22.08
CA VAL A 122 27.79 -33.03 -22.80
C VAL A 122 28.77 -31.91 -22.45
N THR A 123 29.92 -32.27 -21.86
CA THR A 123 30.87 -31.29 -21.33
C THR A 123 32.31 -31.63 -21.69
N ARG A 124 33.12 -30.60 -21.96
CA ARG A 124 34.57 -30.68 -22.16
C ARG A 124 35.26 -29.64 -21.27
N SER A 125 36.17 -30.08 -20.42
CA SER A 125 36.85 -29.22 -19.47
C SER A 125 37.97 -28.40 -20.11
N ALA A 126 38.10 -27.13 -19.70
CA ALA A 126 39.25 -26.26 -20.01
C ALA A 126 40.57 -26.78 -19.40
N ARG A 127 40.48 -27.66 -18.40
CA ARG A 127 41.64 -28.30 -17.77
C ARG A 127 42.18 -29.48 -18.60
N GLY A 128 41.59 -29.72 -19.77
CA GLY A 128 41.96 -30.83 -20.66
C GLY A 128 41.16 -32.11 -20.38
N GLY A 129 41.43 -33.13 -21.17
CA GLY A 129 40.72 -34.41 -21.13
C GLY A 129 39.65 -34.56 -22.22
N PRO A 130 39.09 -35.77 -22.38
CA PRO A 130 38.05 -36.06 -23.36
C PRO A 130 36.73 -35.42 -22.98
N ALA A 131 35.83 -35.29 -23.95
CA ALA A 131 34.45 -34.91 -23.66
C ALA A 131 33.71 -36.05 -22.96
N VAL A 132 32.80 -35.69 -22.07
CA VAL A 132 31.99 -36.61 -21.26
C VAL A 132 30.52 -36.33 -21.51
N ARG A 133 29.77 -37.39 -21.81
CA ARG A 133 28.31 -37.39 -21.90
C ARG A 133 27.73 -37.99 -20.63
N TRP A 134 26.87 -37.27 -19.96
CA TRP A 134 26.08 -37.75 -18.84
C TRP A 134 24.59 -37.65 -19.21
N THR A 135 23.85 -38.70 -18.96
CA THR A 135 22.39 -38.71 -19.19
C THR A 135 21.69 -39.14 -17.92
N GLY A 136 20.87 -38.24 -17.39
CA GLY A 136 20.01 -38.46 -16.21
C GLY A 136 18.56 -38.68 -16.60
N TYR A 137 17.88 -39.52 -15.85
CA TYR A 137 16.47 -39.88 -16.02
C TYR A 137 15.66 -39.48 -14.79
N ALA A 138 14.39 -39.13 -15.00
CA ALA A 138 13.47 -38.72 -13.92
C ALA A 138 13.28 -39.81 -12.85
N ASP A 139 13.59 -41.08 -13.13
CA ASP A 139 13.54 -42.20 -12.19
C ASP A 139 14.79 -42.33 -11.29
N GLY A 140 15.78 -41.43 -11.43
CA GLY A 140 17.00 -41.39 -10.61
C GLY A 140 18.17 -42.21 -11.17
N ARG A 141 18.00 -42.86 -12.29
CA ARG A 141 19.14 -43.52 -13.01
C ARG A 141 19.93 -42.50 -13.79
N TYR A 142 21.19 -42.76 -13.99
CA TYR A 142 22.04 -42.03 -14.93
C TYR A 142 23.04 -42.94 -15.62
N THR A 143 23.52 -42.50 -16.78
CA THR A 143 24.63 -43.12 -17.52
C THR A 143 25.71 -42.09 -17.76
N THR A 144 26.95 -42.54 -17.82
CA THR A 144 28.12 -41.72 -18.18
C THR A 144 28.92 -42.40 -19.24
N GLU A 145 29.30 -41.68 -20.28
CA GLU A 145 30.08 -42.17 -21.41
C GLU A 145 31.17 -41.15 -21.75
N VAL A 146 32.40 -41.65 -21.98
CA VAL A 146 33.49 -40.83 -22.49
C VAL A 146 33.40 -40.86 -24.01
N ASP A 147 33.05 -39.72 -24.62
CA ASP A 147 32.90 -39.59 -26.07
C ASP A 147 33.57 -38.29 -26.55
N ASP A 148 34.82 -38.42 -26.97
CA ASP A 148 35.63 -37.26 -27.38
C ASP A 148 35.09 -36.54 -28.63
N ALA A 149 34.28 -37.24 -29.45
CA ALA A 149 33.63 -36.68 -30.62
C ALA A 149 32.33 -35.92 -30.27
N ALA A 150 31.77 -36.14 -29.08
CA ALA A 150 30.48 -35.54 -28.67
C ALA A 150 30.53 -34.02 -28.58
N ARG A 151 31.71 -33.44 -28.25
CA ARG A 151 31.89 -31.97 -28.17
C ARG A 151 33.35 -31.62 -28.54
N GLY A 152 33.53 -30.77 -29.54
CA GLY A 152 34.85 -30.25 -29.92
C GLY A 152 35.37 -29.14 -28.99
N PRO A 153 34.64 -28.00 -28.82
CA PRO A 153 35.09 -26.89 -28.01
C PRO A 153 34.88 -27.12 -26.50
N VAL A 154 35.65 -26.41 -25.68
CA VAL A 154 35.48 -26.32 -24.22
C VAL A 154 34.12 -25.74 -23.87
N GLY A 155 33.51 -26.20 -22.77
CA GLY A 155 32.24 -25.75 -22.26
C GLY A 155 31.22 -26.86 -22.02
N THR A 156 29.95 -26.52 -21.83
CA THR A 156 28.88 -27.48 -21.54
C THR A 156 27.68 -27.27 -22.46
N THR A 157 27.02 -28.37 -22.79
CA THR A 157 25.73 -28.40 -23.49
C THR A 157 24.76 -29.20 -22.64
N VAL A 158 23.64 -28.59 -22.25
CA VAL A 158 22.53 -29.27 -21.56
C VAL A 158 21.37 -29.40 -22.52
N THR A 159 20.87 -30.62 -22.73
CA THR A 159 19.71 -30.89 -23.60
C THR A 159 18.59 -31.46 -22.76
N LEU A 160 17.41 -30.85 -22.87
CA LEU A 160 16.16 -31.26 -22.20
C LEU A 160 15.24 -31.91 -23.24
N ARG A 161 14.74 -33.10 -22.93
CA ARG A 161 13.65 -33.74 -23.70
C ARG A 161 12.34 -33.56 -22.91
N PRO A 162 11.33 -32.95 -23.54
CA PRO A 162 10.13 -32.56 -22.82
C PRO A 162 9.35 -33.77 -22.28
N ARG A 163 8.76 -33.60 -21.11
CA ARG A 163 7.70 -34.48 -20.62
C ARG A 163 6.44 -34.24 -21.44
N ALA A 164 5.59 -35.25 -21.58
CA ALA A 164 4.36 -35.17 -22.36
C ALA A 164 3.36 -34.10 -21.86
N ASP A 165 3.36 -33.82 -20.55
CA ASP A 165 2.50 -32.83 -19.88
C ASP A 165 3.12 -31.43 -19.73
N ALA A 166 4.41 -31.27 -20.00
CA ALA A 166 5.17 -30.06 -19.71
C ALA A 166 5.82 -29.40 -20.95
N GLY A 167 5.55 -29.90 -22.17
CA GLY A 167 6.13 -29.38 -23.40
C GLY A 167 5.90 -27.89 -23.67
N HIS A 168 4.79 -27.34 -23.16
CA HIS A 168 4.49 -25.91 -23.28
C HIS A 168 5.54 -25.01 -22.60
N TRP A 169 6.23 -25.49 -21.55
CA TRP A 169 7.31 -24.74 -20.89
C TRP A 169 8.56 -24.59 -21.76
N LEU A 170 8.77 -25.50 -22.70
CA LEU A 170 9.91 -25.51 -23.63
C LEU A 170 9.58 -24.89 -25.00
N ALA A 171 8.34 -24.41 -25.19
CA ALA A 171 7.93 -23.69 -26.40
C ALA A 171 8.82 -22.45 -26.64
N ALA A 172 9.22 -22.23 -27.89
CA ALA A 172 10.23 -21.24 -28.28
C ALA A 172 9.93 -19.82 -27.74
N ASP A 173 8.71 -19.34 -27.88
CA ASP A 173 8.31 -18.01 -27.38
C ASP A 173 8.33 -17.95 -25.85
N GLN A 174 7.82 -18.99 -25.20
CA GLN A 174 7.79 -19.08 -23.73
C GLN A 174 9.23 -19.10 -23.15
N ILE A 175 10.14 -19.87 -23.74
CA ILE A 175 11.54 -19.92 -23.30
C ILE A 175 12.25 -18.58 -23.56
N ARG A 176 12.04 -17.97 -24.71
CA ARG A 176 12.64 -16.67 -25.03
C ARG A 176 12.26 -15.64 -23.97
N ASP A 177 10.96 -15.51 -23.67
CA ASP A 177 10.46 -14.49 -22.75
C ASP A 177 10.91 -14.79 -21.31
N LEU A 178 10.86 -16.07 -20.89
CA LEU A 178 11.29 -16.51 -19.57
C LEU A 178 12.81 -16.28 -19.34
N VAL A 179 13.65 -16.62 -20.32
CA VAL A 179 15.10 -16.40 -20.21
C VAL A 179 15.42 -14.90 -20.25
N ARG A 180 14.71 -14.12 -21.07
CA ARG A 180 14.86 -12.67 -21.09
C ARG A 180 14.57 -12.05 -19.71
N ASP A 181 13.52 -12.48 -19.04
CA ASP A 181 13.17 -11.97 -17.71
C ASP A 181 14.29 -12.24 -16.69
N TYR A 182 14.85 -13.44 -16.68
CA TYR A 182 15.93 -13.77 -15.74
C TYR A 182 17.29 -13.18 -16.11
N ALA A 183 17.62 -13.14 -17.39
CA ALA A 183 18.98 -12.87 -17.87
C ALA A 183 19.21 -11.42 -18.30
N ARG A 184 18.18 -10.59 -18.37
CA ARG A 184 18.20 -9.26 -19.01
C ARG A 184 19.42 -8.41 -18.61
N LEU A 185 19.80 -8.41 -17.35
CA LEU A 185 20.89 -7.58 -16.82
C LEU A 185 22.23 -8.31 -16.69
N LEU A 186 22.33 -9.60 -17.09
CA LEU A 186 23.58 -10.35 -16.98
C LEU A 186 24.68 -9.75 -17.87
N ASP A 187 25.92 -9.74 -17.34
CA ASP A 187 27.11 -9.28 -18.08
C ASP A 187 27.54 -10.27 -19.16
N VAL A 188 27.12 -11.54 -19.05
CA VAL A 188 27.38 -12.57 -20.03
C VAL A 188 26.31 -12.48 -21.14
N PRO A 189 26.70 -12.38 -22.42
CA PRO A 189 25.74 -12.43 -23.52
C PRO A 189 24.93 -13.73 -23.52
N VAL A 190 23.61 -13.61 -23.46
CA VAL A 190 22.67 -14.72 -23.62
C VAL A 190 21.93 -14.51 -24.94
N LEU A 191 22.10 -15.49 -25.85
CA LEU A 191 21.53 -15.47 -27.19
C LEU A 191 20.41 -16.50 -27.30
N PHE A 192 19.28 -16.10 -27.80
CA PHE A 192 18.20 -16.97 -28.22
C PHE A 192 18.40 -17.30 -29.71
N CYS A 193 18.52 -18.57 -30.06
CA CYS A 193 18.77 -19.05 -31.40
C CYS A 193 17.54 -19.83 -31.88
N PRO A 194 16.56 -19.19 -32.55
CA PRO A 194 15.38 -19.88 -33.04
C PRO A 194 15.75 -20.81 -34.21
N PRO A 195 15.05 -21.94 -34.40
CA PRO A 195 15.31 -22.83 -35.55
C PRO A 195 15.17 -22.06 -36.87
N GLY A 196 16.23 -22.09 -37.69
CA GLY A 196 16.27 -21.41 -38.98
C GLY A 196 16.25 -19.89 -38.97
N GLY A 197 16.38 -19.25 -37.79
CA GLY A 197 16.39 -17.80 -37.62
C GLY A 197 17.73 -17.23 -37.18
N GLU A 198 17.83 -15.91 -37.15
CA GLU A 198 19.00 -15.20 -36.65
C GLU A 198 19.01 -15.18 -35.10
N PRO A 199 20.20 -15.33 -34.46
CA PRO A 199 20.33 -15.23 -33.04
C PRO A 199 19.88 -13.85 -32.48
N VAL A 200 19.06 -13.86 -31.47
CA VAL A 200 18.57 -12.63 -30.78
C VAL A 200 19.23 -12.54 -29.42
N ARG A 201 19.89 -11.42 -29.14
CA ARG A 201 20.46 -11.14 -27.82
C ARG A 201 19.34 -10.81 -26.83
N LEU A 202 19.31 -11.51 -25.69
CA LEU A 202 18.34 -11.33 -24.61
C LEU A 202 18.86 -10.42 -23.49
N THR A 203 20.19 -10.27 -23.39
CA THR A 203 20.84 -9.43 -22.38
C THR A 203 21.03 -8.00 -22.87
N GLU A 204 20.84 -7.04 -21.98
CA GLU A 204 21.19 -5.63 -22.21
C GLU A 204 22.64 -5.38 -21.81
N PRO A 205 23.39 -4.53 -22.55
CA PRO A 205 24.82 -4.32 -22.27
C PRO A 205 25.07 -3.60 -20.94
N GLN A 206 24.10 -2.80 -20.49
CA GLN A 206 24.17 -2.04 -19.23
C GLN A 206 22.78 -1.99 -18.59
N ALA A 207 22.74 -1.94 -17.26
CA ALA A 207 21.48 -1.69 -16.56
C ALA A 207 21.00 -0.26 -16.87
N PRO A 208 19.69 -0.01 -17.01
CA PRO A 208 19.16 1.29 -17.40
C PRO A 208 19.63 2.46 -16.53
N TRP A 209 19.84 2.22 -15.23
CA TRP A 209 20.34 3.22 -14.28
C TRP A 209 21.85 3.47 -14.33
N GLU A 210 22.60 2.64 -15.05
CA GLU A 210 24.04 2.77 -15.24
C GLU A 210 24.41 3.44 -16.57
N VAL A 211 23.44 3.59 -17.48
CA VAL A 211 23.66 4.23 -18.78
C VAL A 211 24.02 5.69 -18.58
N VAL A 212 25.12 6.11 -19.20
CA VAL A 212 25.56 7.50 -19.18
C VAL A 212 24.78 8.30 -20.23
N HIS A 213 24.16 9.39 -19.78
CA HIS A 213 23.37 10.30 -20.62
C HIS A 213 24.06 11.65 -20.72
N ALA A 214 23.67 12.45 -21.73
CA ALA A 214 24.24 13.77 -22.00
C ALA A 214 24.05 14.75 -20.82
N ASP A 215 22.90 14.68 -20.15
CA ASP A 215 22.56 15.50 -19.01
C ASP A 215 21.57 14.79 -18.06
N PRO A 216 21.36 15.30 -16.83
CA PRO A 216 20.43 14.69 -15.87
C PRO A 216 18.97 14.64 -16.35
N ALA A 217 18.52 15.58 -17.19
CA ALA A 217 17.14 15.59 -17.71
C ALA A 217 16.94 14.46 -18.72
N ALA A 218 17.87 14.26 -19.65
CA ALA A 218 17.88 13.15 -20.61
C ALA A 218 17.91 11.78 -19.86
N ARG A 219 18.73 11.66 -18.81
CA ARG A 219 18.77 10.46 -17.97
C ARG A 219 17.42 10.20 -17.31
N ARG A 220 16.83 11.24 -16.72
CA ARG A 220 15.53 11.14 -16.08
C ARG A 220 14.44 10.69 -17.05
N GLU A 221 14.37 11.27 -18.25
CA GLU A 221 13.40 10.90 -19.28
C GLU A 221 13.58 9.43 -19.71
N ALA A 222 14.79 8.98 -19.98
CA ALA A 222 15.08 7.60 -20.34
C ALA A 222 14.65 6.60 -19.25
N LEU A 223 14.88 6.95 -17.97
CA LEU A 223 14.44 6.11 -16.85
C LEU A 223 12.92 6.11 -16.69
N LEU A 224 12.22 7.23 -16.93
CA LEU A 224 10.76 7.27 -16.92
C LEU A 224 10.16 6.44 -18.06
N ASP A 225 10.75 6.43 -19.24
CA ASP A 225 10.32 5.58 -20.36
C ASP A 225 10.57 4.09 -20.07
N TYR A 226 11.70 3.76 -19.45
CA TYR A 226 11.94 2.41 -18.94
C TYR A 226 10.90 2.00 -17.90
N GLY A 227 10.61 2.88 -16.94
CA GLY A 227 9.58 2.64 -15.93
C GLY A 227 8.18 2.47 -16.55
N ALA A 228 7.86 3.24 -17.60
CA ALA A 228 6.59 3.12 -18.33
C ALA A 228 6.45 1.74 -18.98
N THR A 229 7.52 1.23 -19.57
CA THR A 229 7.55 -0.12 -20.17
C THR A 229 7.36 -1.19 -19.11
N LEU A 230 7.99 -1.03 -17.94
CA LEU A 230 7.96 -2.02 -16.86
C LEU A 230 6.62 -2.05 -16.11
N LEU A 231 6.04 -0.87 -15.84
CA LEU A 231 4.85 -0.71 -15.01
C LEU A 231 3.55 -0.68 -15.82
N GLY A 232 3.63 -0.59 -17.15
CA GLY A 232 2.48 -0.39 -18.02
C GLY A 232 1.88 1.02 -17.96
N ALA A 233 2.48 1.94 -17.19
CA ALA A 233 2.09 3.32 -17.07
C ALA A 233 3.30 4.20 -16.73
N ARG A 234 3.36 5.42 -17.27
CA ARG A 234 4.47 6.33 -17.04
C ARG A 234 4.53 6.78 -15.58
N PRO A 235 5.64 6.55 -14.85
CA PRO A 235 5.80 7.02 -13.48
C PRO A 235 5.75 8.55 -13.38
N MET A 236 5.37 9.07 -12.21
CA MET A 236 5.43 10.51 -11.92
C MET A 236 6.88 10.99 -11.78
N ASP A 237 7.72 10.14 -11.19
CA ASP A 237 9.11 10.46 -10.92
C ASP A 237 9.97 9.21 -10.80
N VAL A 238 11.30 9.41 -10.77
CA VAL A 238 12.31 8.40 -10.52
C VAL A 238 13.25 8.86 -9.41
N ILE A 239 13.61 7.94 -8.51
CA ILE A 239 14.49 8.15 -7.36
C ILE A 239 15.69 7.22 -7.54
N ASP A 240 16.90 7.76 -7.47
CA ASP A 240 18.11 6.94 -7.43
C ASP A 240 18.22 6.25 -6.07
N LEU A 241 18.48 4.94 -6.07
CA LEU A 241 18.56 4.12 -4.87
C LEU A 241 19.93 3.45 -4.79
N ARG A 242 20.60 3.60 -3.63
CA ARG A 242 21.91 3.02 -3.41
C ARG A 242 22.12 2.68 -1.93
N VAL A 243 22.51 1.43 -1.64
CA VAL A 243 22.90 0.99 -0.29
C VAL A 243 24.24 0.24 -0.43
N PRO A 244 25.38 0.92 -0.25
CA PRO A 244 26.72 0.36 -0.49
C PRO A 244 27.01 -0.90 0.33
N GLU A 245 26.53 -0.97 1.58
CA GLU A 245 26.74 -2.10 2.50
C GLU A 245 26.11 -3.40 2.00
N ALA A 246 25.06 -3.30 1.17
CA ALA A 246 24.42 -4.43 0.53
C ALA A 246 24.83 -4.59 -0.95
N GLY A 247 25.78 -3.76 -1.45
CA GLY A 247 26.07 -3.67 -2.86
C GLY A 247 24.82 -3.40 -3.71
N LEU A 248 23.87 -2.63 -3.15
CA LEU A 248 22.57 -2.38 -3.80
C LEU A 248 22.63 -1.08 -4.60
N VAL A 249 22.20 -1.17 -5.86
CA VAL A 249 22.06 -0.05 -6.79
C VAL A 249 20.79 -0.23 -7.63
N GLY A 250 20.08 0.84 -7.93
CA GLY A 250 18.92 0.82 -8.79
C GLY A 250 18.10 2.09 -8.74
N VAL A 251 16.81 1.97 -9.03
CA VAL A 251 15.88 3.09 -9.08
C VAL A 251 14.54 2.73 -8.44
N GLY A 252 13.91 3.74 -7.85
CA GLY A 252 12.52 3.71 -7.40
C GLY A 252 11.64 4.56 -8.31
N PHE A 253 10.58 3.99 -8.83
CA PHE A 253 9.58 4.69 -9.64
C PHE A 253 8.41 5.12 -8.78
N VAL A 254 8.09 6.41 -8.80
CA VAL A 254 6.91 6.97 -8.13
C VAL A 254 5.67 6.69 -8.99
N LEU A 255 4.71 5.97 -8.44
CA LEU A 255 3.53 5.52 -9.18
C LEU A 255 2.63 6.69 -9.63
N PRO A 256 2.02 6.63 -10.82
CA PRO A 256 1.15 7.69 -11.33
C PRO A 256 -0.24 7.69 -10.70
N SER A 257 -0.63 6.65 -9.99
CA SER A 257 -1.94 6.49 -9.36
C SER A 257 -1.81 6.06 -7.90
N ALA A 258 -2.83 6.33 -7.11
CA ALA A 258 -2.89 5.84 -5.73
C ALA A 258 -2.85 4.31 -5.71
N SER A 259 -1.98 3.77 -4.86
CA SER A 259 -1.81 2.34 -4.64
C SER A 259 -2.17 2.00 -3.20
N THR A 260 -2.62 0.78 -2.98
CA THR A 260 -2.91 0.27 -1.63
C THR A 260 -1.66 -0.33 -0.99
N VAL A 261 -1.57 -0.24 0.33
CA VAL A 261 -0.53 -0.90 1.12
C VAL A 261 -0.56 -2.41 0.84
N GLY A 262 0.62 -3.02 0.61
CA GLY A 262 0.74 -4.47 0.40
C GLY A 262 0.65 -4.94 -1.06
N GLN A 263 0.42 -4.06 -2.04
CA GLN A 263 0.66 -4.41 -3.43
C GLN A 263 2.16 -4.50 -3.68
N GLY A 264 2.68 -5.73 -3.79
CA GLY A 264 4.05 -6.06 -4.13
C GLY A 264 4.52 -5.47 -5.47
N GLY A 265 5.52 -6.06 -6.09
CA GLY A 265 5.99 -5.67 -7.41
C GLY A 265 7.32 -4.91 -7.41
N HIS A 266 8.11 -5.01 -6.31
CA HIS A 266 9.51 -4.60 -6.37
C HIS A 266 10.31 -5.67 -7.12
N ARG A 267 11.06 -5.25 -8.13
CA ARG A 267 11.90 -6.13 -8.91
C ARG A 267 13.32 -6.12 -8.35
N VAL A 268 13.77 -7.28 -7.90
CA VAL A 268 15.10 -7.43 -7.30
C VAL A 268 15.93 -8.38 -8.14
N TYR A 269 17.09 -7.90 -8.54
CA TYR A 269 18.15 -8.70 -9.13
C TYR A 269 19.21 -9.02 -8.08
N LEU A 270 19.76 -10.21 -8.14
CA LEU A 270 20.92 -10.63 -7.35
C LEU A 270 22.07 -10.93 -8.31
N LYS A 271 23.13 -10.11 -8.23
CA LYS A 271 24.27 -10.18 -9.15
C LYS A 271 23.79 -10.21 -10.61
N ARG A 272 22.91 -9.26 -10.93
CA ARG A 272 22.31 -9.03 -12.26
C ARG A 272 21.35 -10.12 -12.78
N MET A 273 21.08 -11.18 -12.00
CA MET A 273 20.04 -12.16 -12.31
C MET A 273 18.75 -11.86 -11.55
N LEU A 274 17.60 -11.90 -12.21
CA LEU A 274 16.31 -11.68 -11.55
C LEU A 274 16.09 -12.73 -10.45
N LEU A 275 15.92 -12.23 -9.22
CA LEU A 275 15.59 -13.03 -8.06
C LEU A 275 14.07 -13.08 -7.85
N SER A 276 13.43 -11.92 -7.82
CA SER A 276 11.99 -11.77 -7.58
C SER A 276 11.46 -10.54 -8.31
N ASP A 277 10.25 -10.62 -8.82
CA ASP A 277 9.47 -9.50 -9.37
C ASP A 277 8.41 -9.00 -8.38
N ASP A 278 8.33 -9.62 -7.21
CA ASP A 278 7.38 -9.28 -6.13
C ASP A 278 8.03 -9.30 -4.73
N ALA A 279 9.13 -8.59 -4.56
CA ALA A 279 9.82 -8.48 -3.27
C ALA A 279 9.13 -7.49 -2.33
N SER A 280 8.02 -7.88 -1.71
CA SER A 280 7.14 -7.02 -0.90
C SER A 280 7.82 -6.39 0.34
N LYS A 281 8.91 -6.97 0.86
CA LYS A 281 9.58 -6.55 2.12
C LYS A 281 10.79 -5.65 1.91
N LEU A 282 11.03 -5.18 0.70
CA LEU A 282 12.19 -4.34 0.36
C LEU A 282 12.06 -2.92 0.88
N LEU A 283 10.85 -2.36 0.90
CA LEU A 283 10.57 -1.00 1.37
C LEU A 283 9.77 -0.99 2.67
N PRO A 284 9.83 0.11 3.45
CA PRO A 284 8.89 0.36 4.52
C PRO A 284 7.44 0.43 4.00
N GLU A 285 6.47 0.00 4.80
CA GLU A 285 5.06 -0.05 4.42
C GLU A 285 4.49 1.31 3.96
N TRP A 286 4.99 2.41 4.53
CA TRP A 286 4.55 3.76 4.16
C TRP A 286 4.99 4.19 2.75
N ALA A 287 6.01 3.53 2.16
CA ALA A 287 6.54 3.83 0.83
C ALA A 287 5.80 3.10 -0.31
N PHE A 288 4.55 2.69 -0.10
CA PHE A 288 3.72 1.93 -1.04
C PHE A 288 3.48 2.64 -2.38
N PHE A 289 3.77 3.91 -2.48
CA PHE A 289 3.72 4.71 -3.72
C PHE A 289 4.98 4.58 -4.60
N VAL A 290 5.98 3.79 -4.18
CA VAL A 290 7.22 3.54 -4.93
C VAL A 290 7.30 2.09 -5.37
N ARG A 291 7.77 1.85 -6.61
CA ARG A 291 8.18 0.53 -7.11
C ARG A 291 9.66 0.54 -7.41
N CYS A 292 10.41 -0.35 -6.78
CA CYS A 292 11.85 -0.44 -6.96
C CYS A 292 12.22 -1.43 -8.04
N VAL A 293 13.29 -1.10 -8.77
CA VAL A 293 14.07 -2.02 -9.61
C VAL A 293 15.51 -1.89 -9.18
N VAL A 294 16.04 -2.90 -8.52
CA VAL A 294 17.36 -2.85 -7.90
C VAL A 294 18.16 -4.12 -8.17
N ASP A 295 19.48 -3.97 -8.28
CA ASP A 295 20.44 -5.08 -8.23
C ASP A 295 21.21 -5.03 -6.93
N THR A 296 21.51 -6.19 -6.35
CA THR A 296 22.29 -6.32 -5.12
C THR A 296 23.28 -7.47 -5.24
N SER A 297 24.42 -7.36 -4.58
CA SER A 297 25.42 -8.42 -4.55
C SER A 297 25.50 -9.16 -3.22
N MET A 298 24.97 -8.58 -2.13
CA MET A 298 25.18 -9.07 -0.76
C MET A 298 23.91 -9.60 -0.08
N LEU A 299 22.72 -9.21 -0.52
CA LEU A 299 21.48 -9.74 0.04
C LEU A 299 21.35 -11.23 -0.20
N ARG A 300 20.78 -11.92 0.76
CA ARG A 300 20.67 -13.38 0.75
C ARG A 300 19.32 -13.82 0.23
N PRO A 301 19.26 -14.71 -0.76
CA PRO A 301 18.00 -15.30 -1.21
C PRO A 301 17.54 -16.38 -0.24
N THR A 302 16.23 -16.66 -0.22
CA THR A 302 15.67 -17.89 0.36
C THR A 302 16.14 -19.14 -0.40
N ALA A 303 15.90 -20.33 0.14
CA ALA A 303 16.28 -21.59 -0.52
C ALA A 303 15.61 -21.79 -1.88
N SER A 304 14.38 -21.30 -2.07
CA SER A 304 13.67 -21.28 -3.35
C SER A 304 14.21 -20.23 -4.33
N ARG A 305 14.97 -19.25 -3.85
CA ARG A 305 15.42 -18.07 -4.63
C ARG A 305 14.30 -17.27 -5.29
N GLU A 306 13.14 -17.25 -4.66
CA GLU A 306 11.97 -16.46 -5.09
C GLU A 306 11.72 -15.27 -4.17
N ALA A 307 12.44 -15.18 -3.05
CA ALA A 307 12.35 -14.10 -2.09
C ALA A 307 13.71 -13.81 -1.43
N LEU A 308 13.78 -12.67 -0.72
CA LEU A 308 14.91 -12.32 0.12
C LEU A 308 14.76 -12.97 1.51
N TYR A 309 15.89 -13.41 2.08
CA TYR A 309 15.95 -13.88 3.46
C TYR A 309 15.85 -12.69 4.42
N GLU A 310 14.99 -12.80 5.43
CA GLU A 310 14.86 -11.76 6.44
C GLU A 310 15.99 -11.86 7.46
N ASP A 311 16.94 -10.93 7.34
CA ASP A 311 18.05 -10.74 8.27
C ASP A 311 18.28 -9.24 8.54
N ASP A 312 19.26 -8.95 9.42
CA ASP A 312 19.59 -7.59 9.80
C ASP A 312 20.03 -6.73 8.62
N LEU A 313 20.68 -7.33 7.60
CA LEU A 313 21.11 -6.61 6.40
C LEU A 313 19.90 -6.16 5.57
N LEU A 314 18.89 -7.00 5.39
CA LEU A 314 17.66 -6.61 4.70
C LEU A 314 16.90 -5.51 5.49
N GLY A 315 16.92 -5.59 6.83
CA GLY A 315 16.40 -4.55 7.70
C GLY A 315 17.09 -3.21 7.45
N ALA A 316 18.43 -3.19 7.47
CA ALA A 316 19.24 -1.99 7.21
C ALA A 316 19.02 -1.43 5.78
N VAL A 317 18.87 -2.31 4.78
CA VAL A 317 18.52 -1.90 3.40
C VAL A 317 17.16 -1.22 3.36
N ARG A 318 16.15 -1.79 4.00
CA ARG A 318 14.79 -1.21 4.07
C ARG A 318 14.80 0.19 4.67
N ASP A 319 15.53 0.37 5.78
CA ASP A 319 15.67 1.66 6.44
C ASP A 319 16.43 2.67 5.56
N GLY A 320 17.54 2.25 4.95
CA GLY A 320 18.34 3.09 4.05
C GLY A 320 17.58 3.52 2.78
N LEU A 321 16.79 2.64 2.19
CA LEU A 321 15.92 3.00 1.05
C LEU A 321 14.78 3.93 1.47
N GLY A 322 14.21 3.70 2.65
CA GLY A 322 13.20 4.58 3.25
C GLY A 322 13.74 5.99 3.43
N GLU A 323 14.97 6.13 3.98
CA GLU A 323 15.62 7.42 4.16
C GLU A 323 15.85 8.17 2.83
N GLN A 324 16.23 7.46 1.77
CA GLN A 324 16.42 8.09 0.45
C GLN A 324 15.11 8.58 -0.16
N ILE A 325 14.02 7.82 0.00
CA ILE A 325 12.68 8.25 -0.45
C ILE A 325 12.20 9.45 0.37
N ARG A 326 12.46 9.47 1.68
CA ARG A 326 12.16 10.61 2.56
C ARG A 326 12.94 11.85 2.13
N SER A 327 14.25 11.70 1.89
CA SER A 327 15.12 12.80 1.44
C SER A 327 14.68 13.38 0.10
N TRP A 328 14.26 12.53 -0.84
CA TRP A 328 13.66 12.97 -2.11
C TRP A 328 12.40 13.82 -1.90
N LEU A 329 11.50 13.43 -0.98
CA LEU A 329 10.31 14.23 -0.66
C LEU A 329 10.66 15.61 -0.09
N LEU A 330 11.64 15.65 0.81
CA LEU A 330 12.11 16.91 1.41
C LEU A 330 12.75 17.82 0.36
N GLU A 331 13.57 17.28 -0.53
CA GLU A 331 14.16 18.01 -1.63
C GLU A 331 13.11 18.61 -2.57
N LEU A 332 12.07 17.84 -2.91
CA LEU A 332 10.94 18.38 -3.69
C LEU A 332 10.27 19.56 -3.01
N SER A 333 10.14 19.52 -1.67
CA SER A 333 9.49 20.60 -0.91
C SER A 333 10.25 21.92 -0.99
N VAL A 334 11.57 21.87 -1.16
CA VAL A 334 12.44 23.04 -1.24
C VAL A 334 12.64 23.50 -2.68
N SER A 335 12.88 22.55 -3.60
CA SER A 335 13.35 22.87 -4.96
C SER A 335 12.23 22.88 -6.01
N GLN A 336 11.14 22.10 -5.82
CA GLN A 336 10.14 21.85 -6.86
C GLN A 336 8.71 21.72 -6.28
N PRO A 337 8.14 22.80 -5.70
CA PRO A 337 6.87 22.78 -4.99
C PRO A 337 5.68 22.34 -5.86
N GLU A 338 5.69 22.63 -7.18
CA GLU A 338 4.64 22.20 -8.09
C GLU A 338 4.61 20.67 -8.26
N ARG A 339 5.79 20.04 -8.33
CA ARG A 339 5.90 18.58 -8.39
C ARG A 339 5.47 17.94 -7.07
N LEU A 340 5.85 18.53 -5.93
CA LEU A 340 5.35 18.11 -4.64
C LEU A 340 3.82 18.18 -4.58
N ALA A 341 3.22 19.28 -5.02
CA ALA A 341 1.77 19.44 -5.04
C ALA A 341 1.09 18.38 -5.94
N ALA A 342 1.68 18.07 -7.10
CA ALA A 342 1.18 17.00 -7.97
C ALA A 342 1.27 15.62 -7.29
N PHE A 343 2.38 15.32 -6.63
CA PHE A 343 2.60 14.11 -5.85
C PHE A 343 1.60 13.98 -4.69
N LEU A 344 1.43 15.03 -3.89
CA LEU A 344 0.54 15.03 -2.73
C LEU A 344 -0.94 14.84 -3.12
N ARG A 345 -1.38 15.33 -4.29
CA ARG A 345 -2.74 15.07 -4.79
C ARG A 345 -3.05 13.57 -4.94
N VAL A 346 -2.03 12.77 -5.24
CA VAL A 346 -2.18 11.32 -5.48
C VAL A 346 -1.83 10.51 -4.23
N HIS A 347 -0.74 10.86 -3.54
CA HIS A 347 -0.09 10.01 -2.54
C HIS A 347 -0.14 10.54 -1.10
N HIS A 348 -1.02 11.52 -0.81
CA HIS A 348 -1.12 12.14 0.52
C HIS A 348 -1.25 11.13 1.68
N LEU A 349 -1.87 9.97 1.47
CA LEU A 349 -2.02 8.95 2.51
C LEU A 349 -0.68 8.38 2.99
N GLY A 350 0.26 8.08 2.07
CA GLY A 350 1.59 7.58 2.44
C GLY A 350 2.41 8.60 3.21
N VAL A 351 2.31 9.87 2.80
CA VAL A 351 2.99 10.97 3.48
C VAL A 351 2.38 11.22 4.86
N LYS A 352 1.05 11.15 5.00
CA LYS A 352 0.37 11.23 6.30
C LYS A 352 0.77 10.09 7.24
N ALA A 353 0.81 8.86 6.73
CA ALA A 353 1.23 7.70 7.51
C ALA A 353 2.66 7.86 8.06
N LEU A 354 3.57 8.43 7.25
CA LEU A 354 4.93 8.72 7.69
C LEU A 354 4.95 9.86 8.72
N ALA A 355 4.20 10.94 8.52
CA ALA A 355 4.13 12.10 9.40
C ALA A 355 3.68 11.76 10.83
N VAL A 356 2.92 10.68 11.01
CA VAL A 356 2.54 10.17 12.34
C VAL A 356 3.76 9.73 13.16
N ARG A 357 4.89 9.39 12.53
CA ARG A 357 6.09 8.85 13.21
C ARG A 357 7.34 9.70 13.02
N ASP A 358 7.38 10.56 12.00
CA ASP A 358 8.53 11.35 11.59
C ASP A 358 8.23 12.85 11.69
N ASP A 359 9.08 13.60 12.42
CA ASP A 359 8.84 15.02 12.68
C ASP A 359 9.15 15.92 11.46
N GLU A 360 10.05 15.50 10.54
CA GLU A 360 10.32 16.27 9.32
C GLU A 360 9.18 16.11 8.32
N MET A 361 8.65 14.88 8.18
CA MET A 361 7.44 14.66 7.39
C MET A 361 6.23 15.38 7.99
N LEU A 362 6.14 15.44 9.32
CA LEU A 362 5.10 16.23 9.99
C LEU A 362 5.21 17.72 9.65
N ARG A 363 6.43 18.30 9.59
CA ARG A 363 6.64 19.68 9.12
C ARG A 363 6.23 19.87 7.66
N LEU A 364 6.51 18.89 6.81
CA LEU A 364 6.10 18.91 5.41
C LEU A 364 4.57 18.88 5.30
N VAL A 365 3.92 17.98 6.01
CA VAL A 365 2.44 17.87 6.04
C VAL A 365 1.81 19.16 6.58
N ASP A 366 2.31 19.70 7.70
CA ASP A 366 1.84 20.95 8.28
C ASP A 366 1.94 22.14 7.31
N SER A 367 2.98 22.17 6.48
CA SER A 367 3.27 23.30 5.59
C SER A 367 2.63 23.20 4.21
N TRP A 368 2.44 21.99 3.68
CA TRP A 368 2.09 21.79 2.28
C TRP A 368 0.78 21.02 2.05
N LEU A 369 0.41 20.11 2.94
CA LEU A 369 -0.77 19.28 2.72
C LEU A 369 -2.04 20.04 3.12
N PRO A 370 -3.01 20.20 2.23
CA PRO A 370 -4.27 20.85 2.58
C PRO A 370 -5.13 19.90 3.44
N PHE A 371 -5.66 20.46 4.53
CA PHE A 371 -6.69 19.86 5.39
C PHE A 371 -8.02 20.54 5.16
N GLU A 372 -9.10 19.81 5.30
CA GLU A 372 -10.43 20.37 5.28
C GLU A 372 -10.67 21.12 6.60
N THR A 373 -10.95 22.41 6.49
CA THR A 373 -11.18 23.28 7.64
C THR A 373 -12.47 24.07 7.46
N SER A 374 -13.01 24.60 8.54
CA SER A 374 -14.17 25.50 8.47
C SER A 374 -13.92 26.82 7.73
N ARG A 375 -12.67 27.06 7.28
CA ARG A 375 -12.25 28.17 6.42
C ARG A 375 -11.92 27.72 4.98
N GLY A 376 -12.20 26.46 4.63
CA GLY A 376 -11.88 25.84 3.36
C GLY A 376 -10.65 24.93 3.43
N MET A 377 -10.25 24.41 2.27
CA MET A 377 -9.07 23.55 2.14
C MET A 377 -7.79 24.37 2.26
N MET A 378 -6.96 24.10 3.27
CA MET A 378 -5.70 24.83 3.48
C MET A 378 -4.71 24.03 4.34
N PRO A 379 -3.38 24.30 4.23
CA PRO A 379 -2.38 23.73 5.13
C PRO A 379 -2.59 24.17 6.59
N LEU A 380 -2.27 23.27 7.54
CA LEU A 380 -2.44 23.54 8.97
C LEU A 380 -1.62 24.74 9.44
N ARG A 381 -0.41 24.94 8.89
CA ARG A 381 0.42 26.11 9.17
C ARG A 381 -0.30 27.43 8.84
N LEU A 382 -1.02 27.48 7.73
CA LEU A 382 -1.81 28.65 7.35
C LEU A 382 -3.06 28.79 8.22
N PHE A 383 -3.75 27.67 8.47
CA PHE A 383 -4.96 27.66 9.29
C PHE A 383 -4.74 28.20 10.70
N ARG A 384 -3.61 27.82 11.33
CA ARG A 384 -3.31 28.24 12.72
C ARG A 384 -2.78 29.66 12.87
N GLN A 385 -2.51 30.36 11.77
CA GLN A 385 -2.12 31.78 11.88
C GLN A 385 -3.18 32.56 12.65
N HIS A 386 -2.73 33.24 13.70
CA HIS A 386 -3.57 34.02 14.60
C HIS A 386 -4.54 33.22 15.49
N LEU A 387 -4.38 31.90 15.58
CA LEU A 387 -5.14 31.05 16.50
C LEU A 387 -4.30 30.66 17.71
N ALA A 388 -4.83 30.85 18.91
CA ALA A 388 -4.20 30.39 20.15
C ALA A 388 -4.22 28.87 20.29
N MET A 389 -5.15 28.21 19.60
CA MET A 389 -5.36 26.75 19.67
C MET A 389 -6.06 26.26 18.40
N ILE A 390 -5.61 25.13 17.86
CA ILE A 390 -6.30 24.39 16.79
C ILE A 390 -7.37 23.51 17.45
N ARG A 391 -8.61 23.68 17.06
CA ARG A 391 -9.68 22.75 17.42
C ARG A 391 -10.02 21.86 16.25
N TYR A 392 -10.34 20.60 16.54
CA TYR A 392 -10.69 19.62 15.51
C TYR A 392 -11.82 18.71 15.96
N VAL A 393 -12.49 18.08 15.02
CA VAL A 393 -13.49 17.03 15.24
C VAL A 393 -13.03 15.75 14.54
N GLU A 394 -13.39 14.59 15.10
CA GLU A 394 -12.85 13.29 14.67
C GLU A 394 -13.72 12.56 13.65
N THR A 395 -14.87 13.15 13.28
CA THR A 395 -15.72 12.59 12.23
C THR A 395 -16.12 13.64 11.21
N VAL A 396 -16.29 13.20 9.97
CA VAL A 396 -16.76 14.06 8.87
C VAL A 396 -18.15 14.62 9.15
N ASP A 397 -19.01 13.82 9.79
CA ASP A 397 -20.38 14.23 10.10
C ASP A 397 -20.44 15.31 11.19
N GLU A 398 -19.62 15.19 12.24
CA GLU A 398 -19.44 16.28 13.21
C GLU A 398 -18.93 17.56 12.55
N PHE A 399 -17.98 17.42 11.64
CA PHE A 399 -17.45 18.57 10.92
C PHE A 399 -18.53 19.26 10.11
N ARG A 400 -19.31 18.53 9.33
CA ARG A 400 -20.41 19.08 8.51
C ARG A 400 -21.46 19.79 9.34
N SER A 401 -21.80 19.26 10.51
CA SER A 401 -22.81 19.86 11.40
C SER A 401 -22.31 21.09 12.13
N LEU A 402 -21.02 21.16 12.50
CA LEU A 402 -20.47 22.17 13.39
C LEU A 402 -19.63 23.25 12.71
N ALA A 403 -19.07 23.00 11.51
CA ALA A 403 -18.08 23.88 10.89
C ALA A 403 -18.57 25.32 10.69
N ALA A 404 -19.77 25.49 10.18
CA ALA A 404 -20.35 26.83 9.95
C ALA A 404 -20.60 27.58 11.25
N ILE A 405 -21.16 26.90 12.26
CA ILE A 405 -21.50 27.49 13.57
C ILE A 405 -20.21 27.83 14.33
N ALA A 406 -19.24 26.89 14.35
CA ALA A 406 -17.97 27.10 15.02
C ALA A 406 -17.18 28.26 14.40
N SER A 407 -17.20 28.37 13.07
CA SER A 407 -16.55 29.46 12.34
C SER A 407 -17.21 30.82 12.68
N ALA A 408 -18.54 30.86 12.66
CA ALA A 408 -19.31 32.08 13.02
C ALA A 408 -19.10 32.50 14.48
N ALA A 409 -18.93 31.53 15.39
CA ALA A 409 -18.61 31.77 16.80
C ALA A 409 -17.11 32.12 17.04
N GLY A 410 -16.33 32.38 15.99
CA GLY A 410 -14.91 32.71 16.10
C GLY A 410 -14.01 31.53 16.56
N THR A 411 -14.50 30.32 16.45
CA THR A 411 -13.80 29.07 16.85
C THR A 411 -13.64 28.14 15.65
N PRO A 412 -12.82 28.48 14.64
CA PRO A 412 -12.68 27.65 13.46
C PRO A 412 -12.11 26.26 13.80
N ILE A 413 -12.55 25.24 13.06
CA ILE A 413 -12.22 23.84 13.32
C ILE A 413 -11.63 23.14 12.10
N VAL A 414 -10.90 22.05 12.35
CA VAL A 414 -10.34 21.15 11.34
C VAL A 414 -11.14 19.85 11.32
N ASN A 415 -11.41 19.33 10.14
CA ASN A 415 -11.92 17.98 9.96
C ASN A 415 -10.77 16.98 10.13
N ALA A 416 -10.79 16.22 11.21
CA ALA A 416 -9.86 15.12 11.48
C ALA A 416 -10.50 13.73 11.28
N GLY A 417 -11.62 13.68 10.57
CA GLY A 417 -12.33 12.42 10.26
C GLY A 417 -11.70 11.58 9.15
N TYR A 418 -10.64 12.06 8.51
CA TYR A 418 -9.89 11.29 7.51
C TYR A 418 -8.71 10.56 8.15
N ALA A 419 -8.22 9.52 7.43
CA ALA A 419 -7.12 8.69 7.91
C ALA A 419 -5.89 9.52 8.32
N TYR A 420 -5.34 9.24 9.51
CA TYR A 420 -4.17 9.87 10.13
C TYR A 420 -4.34 11.32 10.58
N ASP A 421 -5.45 11.99 10.26
CA ASP A 421 -5.58 13.44 10.54
C ASP A 421 -5.65 13.75 12.03
N ALA A 422 -6.33 12.93 12.80
CA ALA A 422 -6.40 13.08 14.25
C ALA A 422 -5.03 12.89 14.92
N GLU A 423 -4.30 11.82 14.53
CA GLU A 423 -2.95 11.53 15.05
C GLU A 423 -1.95 12.64 14.67
N ILE A 424 -2.04 13.16 13.44
CA ILE A 424 -1.21 14.28 12.98
C ILE A 424 -1.47 15.52 13.84
N LEU A 425 -2.74 15.88 14.06
CA LEU A 425 -3.09 17.02 14.89
C LEU A 425 -2.63 16.87 16.35
N GLN A 426 -2.77 15.66 16.92
CA GLN A 426 -2.27 15.35 18.27
C GLN A 426 -0.74 15.42 18.37
N ARG A 427 -0.04 15.15 17.28
CA ARG A 427 1.42 15.19 17.23
C ARG A 427 2.00 16.58 16.97
N LEU A 428 1.26 17.51 16.37
CA LEU A 428 1.75 18.85 16.03
C LEU A 428 2.46 19.59 17.19
N PRO A 429 2.06 19.48 18.47
CA PRO A 429 2.78 20.10 19.59
C PRO A 429 4.24 19.65 19.74
N ARG A 430 4.65 18.53 19.10
CA ARG A 430 6.06 18.10 19.08
C ARG A 430 6.93 18.97 18.18
N LEU A 431 6.36 19.56 17.13
CA LEU A 431 7.09 20.49 16.25
C LEU A 431 7.41 21.81 16.94
N ASP A 432 6.48 22.30 17.74
CA ASP A 432 6.58 23.52 18.49
C ASP A 432 5.62 23.45 19.70
N PRO A 433 6.13 23.51 20.94
CA PRO A 433 5.30 23.49 22.15
C PRO A 433 4.27 24.62 22.24
N ALA A 434 4.44 25.69 21.45
CA ALA A 434 3.44 26.77 21.36
C ALA A 434 2.19 26.35 20.58
N ILE A 435 2.27 25.31 19.75
CA ILE A 435 1.12 24.75 19.02
C ILE A 435 0.27 23.95 20.01
N ARG A 436 -0.96 24.42 20.22
CA ARG A 436 -1.94 23.70 21.04
C ARG A 436 -3.03 23.13 20.15
N THR A 437 -3.34 21.86 20.35
CA THR A 437 -4.41 21.16 19.65
C THR A 437 -5.39 20.58 20.66
N ARG A 438 -6.67 20.63 20.36
CA ARG A 438 -7.71 20.07 21.23
C ARG A 438 -8.91 19.62 20.39
N ARG A 439 -9.46 18.48 20.72
CA ARG A 439 -10.76 18.07 20.21
C ARG A 439 -11.84 19.05 20.67
N LEU A 440 -12.70 19.48 19.75
CA LEU A 440 -13.85 20.30 20.08
C LEU A 440 -14.90 19.44 20.79
N ASP A 441 -15.34 19.88 21.96
CA ASP A 441 -16.56 19.38 22.57
C ASP A 441 -17.75 20.22 22.06
N PRO A 442 -18.74 19.62 21.37
CA PRO A 442 -19.94 20.33 20.93
C PRO A 442 -20.73 21.00 22.07
N GLY A 443 -20.71 20.42 23.28
CA GLY A 443 -21.30 21.02 24.47
C GLY A 443 -20.61 22.32 24.87
N GLU A 444 -19.27 22.37 24.84
CA GLU A 444 -18.52 23.62 25.06
C GLU A 444 -18.81 24.68 23.99
N LEU A 445 -19.01 24.26 22.73
CA LEU A 445 -19.41 25.19 21.67
C LEU A 445 -20.81 25.78 21.95
N ALA A 446 -21.78 24.92 22.26
CA ALA A 446 -23.14 25.34 22.57
C ALA A 446 -23.21 26.30 23.78
N ALA A 447 -22.44 26.06 24.84
CA ALA A 447 -22.34 26.90 26.01
C ALA A 447 -21.78 28.31 25.72
N ARG A 448 -20.96 28.46 24.67
CA ARG A 448 -20.37 29.73 24.23
C ARG A 448 -21.28 30.57 23.33
N LEU A 449 -22.35 29.97 22.81
CA LEU A 449 -23.30 30.69 21.98
C LEU A 449 -24.01 31.78 22.81
N GLU A 450 -24.36 32.88 22.17
CA GLU A 450 -24.93 34.04 22.78
C GLU A 450 -26.28 33.70 23.48
N THR A 451 -26.44 34.12 24.73
CA THR A 451 -27.67 33.93 25.49
C THR A 451 -28.70 34.98 25.13
N LEU A 452 -29.99 34.68 25.35
CA LEU A 452 -31.07 35.62 25.13
C LEU A 452 -31.18 36.61 26.28
N SER A 453 -31.66 37.81 25.97
CA SER A 453 -32.07 38.79 27.00
C SER A 453 -33.30 38.30 27.80
N PRO A 454 -33.51 38.78 29.04
CA PRO A 454 -34.67 38.38 29.82
C PRO A 454 -36.01 38.64 29.12
N GLY A 455 -36.14 39.73 28.35
CA GLY A 455 -37.32 40.01 27.56
C GLY A 455 -37.59 39.01 26.43
N GLN A 456 -36.54 38.57 25.76
CA GLN A 456 -36.65 37.54 24.73
C GLN A 456 -37.02 36.16 25.32
N LEU A 457 -36.46 35.82 26.49
CA LEU A 457 -36.82 34.60 27.22
C LEU A 457 -38.27 34.58 27.64
N ALA A 458 -38.81 35.71 28.11
CA ALA A 458 -40.23 35.84 28.48
C ALA A 458 -41.16 35.60 27.28
N VAL A 459 -40.81 36.10 26.08
CA VAL A 459 -41.55 35.82 24.84
C VAL A 459 -41.49 34.33 24.46
N ALA A 460 -40.38 33.66 24.73
CA ALA A 460 -40.18 32.28 24.37
C ALA A 460 -40.63 31.26 25.44
N GLU A 461 -41.20 31.69 26.56
CA GLU A 461 -41.50 30.82 27.71
C GLU A 461 -42.44 29.65 27.34
N THR A 462 -43.54 29.95 26.63
CA THR A 462 -44.52 28.95 26.18
C THR A 462 -43.87 27.93 25.22
N PHE A 463 -43.03 28.41 24.33
CA PHE A 463 -42.27 27.55 23.40
C PHE A 463 -41.31 26.62 24.15
N LEU A 464 -40.51 27.18 25.08
CA LEU A 464 -39.57 26.39 25.88
C LEU A 464 -40.27 25.40 26.81
N ALA A 465 -41.39 25.74 27.40
CA ALA A 465 -42.19 24.83 28.22
C ALA A 465 -42.73 23.65 27.38
N THR A 466 -43.26 23.95 26.19
CA THR A 466 -43.70 22.91 25.25
C THR A 466 -42.53 22.04 24.79
N ALA A 467 -41.39 22.65 24.45
CA ALA A 467 -40.19 21.92 24.01
C ALA A 467 -39.65 21.02 25.13
N ARG A 468 -39.64 21.45 26.41
CA ARG A 468 -39.23 20.58 27.52
C ARG A 468 -40.14 19.35 27.65
N THR A 469 -41.46 19.52 27.51
CA THR A 469 -42.40 18.39 27.58
C THR A 469 -42.19 17.40 26.45
N VAL A 470 -42.02 17.87 25.21
CA VAL A 470 -41.86 17.03 24.02
C VAL A 470 -40.53 16.33 24.04
N LEU A 471 -39.44 17.04 24.33
CA LEU A 471 -38.07 16.50 24.26
C LEU A 471 -37.74 15.61 25.47
N ALA A 472 -38.46 15.74 26.61
CA ALA A 472 -38.33 14.79 27.71
C ALA A 472 -38.70 13.35 27.30
N GLU A 473 -39.69 13.17 26.41
CA GLU A 473 -40.09 11.88 25.86
C GLU A 473 -39.00 11.29 24.94
N LEU A 474 -38.09 12.14 24.43
CA LEU A 474 -36.99 11.79 23.52
C LEU A 474 -35.63 11.79 24.23
N ASP A 475 -35.58 11.91 25.56
CA ASP A 475 -34.37 11.98 26.39
C ASP A 475 -33.41 13.11 25.92
N CYS A 476 -33.98 14.31 25.63
CA CYS A 476 -33.26 15.46 25.12
C CYS A 476 -33.63 16.74 25.86
N VAL A 477 -32.72 17.68 26.06
CA VAL A 477 -32.91 18.93 26.77
C VAL A 477 -32.97 20.10 25.78
N PRO A 478 -34.04 20.93 25.78
CA PRO A 478 -34.08 22.14 24.94
C PRO A 478 -33.25 23.28 25.51
N GLN A 479 -32.47 23.90 24.63
CA GLN A 479 -31.75 25.15 24.88
C GLN A 479 -32.17 26.19 23.84
N LEU A 480 -32.12 27.47 24.20
CA LEU A 480 -32.36 28.57 23.27
C LEU A 480 -31.15 29.51 23.28
N ARG A 481 -30.54 29.70 22.11
CA ARG A 481 -29.33 30.51 21.90
C ARG A 481 -29.47 31.40 20.68
N GLN A 482 -28.59 32.40 20.54
CA GLN A 482 -28.43 33.16 19.31
C GLN A 482 -27.12 32.79 18.63
N PHE A 483 -27.19 32.39 17.36
CA PHE A 483 -25.99 32.03 16.61
C PHE A 483 -26.17 32.18 15.10
N ASP A 484 -25.07 32.25 14.38
CA ASP A 484 -25.01 32.21 12.94
C ASP A 484 -24.48 30.82 12.49
N PRO A 485 -24.86 30.33 11.30
CA PRO A 485 -25.70 31.02 10.31
C PRO A 485 -27.19 31.00 10.66
N VAL A 486 -27.87 32.10 10.33
CA VAL A 486 -29.33 32.28 10.57
C VAL A 486 -30.17 31.19 9.93
N THR A 487 -29.65 30.52 8.89
CA THR A 487 -30.33 29.44 8.16
C THR A 487 -30.47 28.13 8.94
N VAL A 488 -29.73 27.96 10.05
CA VAL A 488 -29.81 26.77 10.90
C VAL A 488 -30.83 27.02 12.00
N PRO A 489 -32.02 26.36 12.00
CA PRO A 489 -33.05 26.56 12.98
C PRO A 489 -32.77 25.92 14.34
N ALA A 490 -32.14 24.75 14.33
CA ALA A 490 -31.78 24.01 15.53
C ALA A 490 -30.52 23.17 15.31
N LEU A 491 -29.78 22.94 16.38
CA LEU A 491 -28.57 22.12 16.43
C LEU A 491 -28.74 21.05 17.50
N TYR A 492 -28.56 19.78 17.14
CA TYR A 492 -28.48 18.67 18.08
C TYR A 492 -27.04 18.54 18.60
N VAL A 493 -26.88 18.63 19.92
CA VAL A 493 -25.56 18.63 20.56
C VAL A 493 -25.44 17.43 21.48
N LEU A 494 -24.45 16.58 21.17
CA LEU A 494 -24.07 15.46 22.01
C LEU A 494 -22.72 15.81 22.65
N GLY A 495 -22.70 16.28 23.88
CA GLY A 495 -21.49 16.57 24.63
C GLY A 495 -20.65 15.30 24.88
N GLN A 496 -19.38 15.44 25.26
CA GLN A 496 -18.46 14.31 25.46
C GLN A 496 -19.00 13.33 26.50
N ALA A 497 -19.49 13.81 27.63
CA ALA A 497 -20.03 12.94 28.67
C ALA A 497 -21.30 12.19 28.23
N ALA A 498 -22.17 12.84 27.44
CA ALA A 498 -23.33 12.19 26.84
C ALA A 498 -22.96 11.11 25.82
N ARG A 499 -21.88 11.30 25.06
CA ARG A 499 -21.36 10.28 24.12
C ARG A 499 -20.80 9.06 24.84
N GLU A 500 -20.01 9.28 25.88
CA GLU A 500 -19.46 8.20 26.69
C GLU A 500 -20.59 7.36 27.29
N GLN A 501 -21.63 8.00 27.83
CA GLN A 501 -22.82 7.33 28.36
C GLN A 501 -23.62 6.60 27.28
N ASP A 502 -23.82 7.20 26.09
CA ASP A 502 -24.50 6.56 24.97
C ASP A 502 -23.72 5.36 24.40
N SER A 503 -22.38 5.44 24.41
CA SER A 503 -21.52 4.32 24.02
C SER A 503 -21.60 3.15 25.04
N VAL A 504 -21.65 3.47 26.33
CA VAL A 504 -21.84 2.46 27.40
C VAL A 504 -23.23 1.83 27.29
N ARG A 505 -24.29 2.64 27.08
CA ARG A 505 -25.67 2.12 26.88
C ARG A 505 -25.76 1.17 25.66
N ARG A 506 -25.09 1.50 24.54
CA ARG A 506 -25.05 0.62 23.36
C ARG A 506 -24.25 -0.65 23.62
N ALA A 507 -23.15 -0.57 24.36
CA ALA A 507 -22.37 -1.75 24.75
C ALA A 507 -23.19 -2.66 25.68
N VAL A 508 -23.95 -2.10 26.63
CA VAL A 508 -24.87 -2.84 27.50
C VAL A 508 -25.98 -3.54 26.68
N ALA A 509 -26.58 -2.84 25.72
CA ALA A 509 -27.64 -3.40 24.88
C ALA A 509 -27.15 -4.54 23.95
N GLY A 510 -25.86 -4.61 23.65
CA GLY A 510 -25.25 -5.64 22.82
C GLY A 510 -24.48 -6.72 23.59
N SER A 511 -24.45 -6.68 24.93
CA SER A 511 -23.67 -7.60 25.78
C SER A 511 -24.55 -8.69 26.41
N ASP A 512 -23.93 -9.87 26.72
CA ASP A 512 -24.57 -10.94 27.49
C ASP A 512 -24.88 -10.49 28.93
N GLU A 513 -25.87 -11.14 29.57
CA GLU A 513 -26.41 -10.78 30.90
C GLU A 513 -25.35 -10.55 31.98
N LEU A 514 -24.23 -11.26 31.96
CA LEU A 514 -23.13 -11.15 32.94
C LEU A 514 -22.33 -9.85 32.82
N TRP A 515 -22.19 -9.27 31.63
CA TRP A 515 -21.49 -8.01 31.42
C TRP A 515 -22.38 -6.79 31.53
N SER A 516 -23.70 -6.96 31.34
CA SER A 516 -24.69 -5.88 31.46
C SER A 516 -24.75 -5.30 32.89
N GLU A 517 -24.60 -6.16 33.90
CA GLU A 517 -24.64 -5.76 35.32
C GLU A 517 -23.38 -4.96 35.74
N VAL A 518 -22.20 -5.32 35.21
CA VAL A 518 -20.95 -4.59 35.46
C VAL A 518 -20.94 -3.24 34.73
N LEU A 519 -21.42 -3.19 33.50
CA LEU A 519 -21.47 -1.96 32.68
C LEU A 519 -22.55 -1.00 33.19
N SER A 520 -23.66 -1.51 33.74
CA SER A 520 -24.73 -0.66 34.32
C SER A 520 -24.26 0.07 35.60
N ALA A 521 -23.34 -0.52 36.36
CA ALA A 521 -22.75 0.13 37.55
C ALA A 521 -21.87 1.36 37.19
N PHE A 522 -21.37 1.45 35.96
CA PHE A 522 -20.66 2.64 35.46
C PHE A 522 -21.58 3.70 34.84
N ALA A 523 -22.88 3.39 34.66
CA ALA A 523 -23.84 4.30 34.08
C ALA A 523 -24.51 5.26 35.09
N ASP A 524 -24.34 5.02 36.38
CA ASP A 524 -24.96 5.80 37.48
C ASP A 524 -24.03 6.94 38.01
N VAL A 525 -23.67 7.89 37.15
CA VAL A 525 -23.06 9.15 37.59
C VAL A 525 -24.11 10.25 37.49
N ASP A 526 -24.42 10.85 38.62
CA ASP A 526 -25.51 11.80 38.85
C ASP A 526 -25.27 13.22 38.24
N VAL A 527 -24.94 13.28 36.94
CA VAL A 527 -24.84 14.52 36.16
C VAL A 527 -25.76 14.38 34.96
N ASP A 528 -26.58 15.40 34.69
CA ASP A 528 -27.49 15.42 33.54
C ASP A 528 -26.70 15.50 32.21
N HIS A 529 -26.38 14.35 31.66
CA HIS A 529 -25.58 14.18 30.43
C HIS A 529 -26.46 13.98 29.18
N ARG A 530 -27.74 14.34 29.27
CA ARG A 530 -28.65 14.20 28.12
C ARG A 530 -28.22 15.09 26.95
N PRO A 531 -28.44 14.63 25.71
CA PRO A 531 -28.27 15.47 24.53
C PRO A 531 -29.06 16.76 24.61
N GLU A 532 -28.55 17.80 24.00
CA GLU A 532 -29.25 19.11 23.94
C GLU A 532 -29.74 19.40 22.52
N LEU A 533 -30.97 19.94 22.41
CA LEU A 533 -31.45 20.56 21.19
C LEU A 533 -31.37 22.06 21.34
N VAL A 534 -30.41 22.69 20.68
CA VAL A 534 -30.18 24.15 20.76
C VAL A 534 -30.92 24.84 19.62
N PHE A 535 -32.01 25.50 19.94
CA PHE A 535 -32.78 26.30 18.99
C PHE A 535 -32.13 27.67 18.75
N ASN A 536 -32.13 28.11 17.49
CA ASN A 536 -31.54 29.39 17.10
C ASN A 536 -32.56 30.52 17.08
N TRP A 537 -32.49 31.41 18.07
CA TRP A 537 -33.37 32.57 18.14
C TRP A 537 -33.25 33.51 16.94
N ARG A 538 -32.10 33.56 16.25
CA ARG A 538 -31.93 34.38 15.04
C ARG A 538 -32.73 33.84 13.85
N HIS A 539 -33.11 32.57 13.86
CA HIS A 539 -33.87 31.95 12.77
C HIS A 539 -35.33 32.44 12.79
N PRO A 540 -35.90 32.93 11.66
CA PRO A 540 -37.26 33.50 11.61
C PRO A 540 -38.34 32.50 12.05
N LEU A 541 -38.21 31.21 11.75
CA LEU A 541 -39.18 30.19 12.17
C LEU A 541 -39.23 30.06 13.70
N ILE A 542 -38.08 30.04 14.38
CA ILE A 542 -38.03 29.91 15.85
C ILE A 542 -38.73 31.07 16.51
N ARG A 543 -38.52 32.32 16.05
CA ARG A 543 -39.21 33.50 16.56
C ARG A 543 -40.73 33.44 16.33
N ARG A 544 -41.18 32.92 15.18
CA ARG A 544 -42.62 32.72 14.92
C ARG A 544 -43.21 31.65 15.81
N LEU A 545 -42.51 30.51 16.03
CA LEU A 545 -42.97 29.45 16.92
C LEU A 545 -43.04 29.92 18.39
N ALA A 546 -42.12 30.78 18.83
CA ALA A 546 -42.11 31.35 20.17
C ALA A 546 -43.35 32.22 20.47
N GLY A 547 -43.94 32.82 19.43
CA GLY A 547 -45.19 33.58 19.56
C GLY A 547 -46.48 32.74 19.45
N GLN A 548 -46.41 31.44 19.28
CA GLN A 548 -47.57 30.57 19.16
C GLN A 548 -48.05 30.08 20.53
N PRO A 549 -49.38 29.87 20.69
CA PRO A 549 -49.93 29.26 21.90
C PRO A 549 -49.54 27.77 22.00
N ALA A 550 -49.54 27.27 23.22
CA ALA A 550 -49.33 25.83 23.44
C ALA A 550 -50.43 25.01 22.74
N GLY A 551 -50.04 23.98 22.00
CA GLY A 551 -50.96 23.11 21.25
C GLY A 551 -50.26 22.08 20.39
N ALA A 552 -51.06 21.26 19.71
CA ALA A 552 -50.57 20.17 18.88
C ALA A 552 -49.63 20.65 17.75
N ALA A 553 -49.91 21.79 17.13
CA ALA A 553 -49.10 22.37 16.09
C ALA A 553 -47.66 22.71 16.57
N LEU A 554 -47.54 23.28 17.75
CA LEU A 554 -46.26 23.64 18.35
C LEU A 554 -45.49 22.39 18.76
N ARG A 555 -46.16 21.35 19.30
CA ARG A 555 -45.56 20.06 19.63
C ARG A 555 -44.98 19.41 18.37
N ASN A 556 -45.76 19.30 17.29
CA ASN A 556 -45.32 18.73 16.02
C ASN A 556 -44.14 19.50 15.41
N ALA A 557 -44.14 20.84 15.53
CA ALA A 557 -43.02 21.66 15.05
C ALA A 557 -41.71 21.39 15.83
N VAL A 558 -41.79 21.20 17.15
CA VAL A 558 -40.64 20.82 17.99
C VAL A 558 -40.11 19.43 17.61
N GLU A 559 -41.00 18.44 17.45
CA GLU A 559 -40.60 17.08 17.01
C GLU A 559 -39.94 17.11 15.61
N ALA A 560 -40.50 17.88 14.67
CA ALA A 560 -39.95 18.05 13.34
C ALA A 560 -38.55 18.69 13.35
N LEU A 561 -38.36 19.75 14.16
CA LEU A 561 -37.07 20.41 14.33
C LEU A 561 -36.03 19.49 14.99
N TYR A 562 -36.45 18.68 15.95
CA TYR A 562 -35.60 17.64 16.54
C TYR A 562 -35.15 16.62 15.48
N GLY A 563 -36.09 16.06 14.74
CA GLY A 563 -35.75 15.09 13.67
C GLY A 563 -34.89 15.70 12.58
N GLN A 564 -35.19 16.96 12.18
CA GLN A 564 -34.37 17.68 11.21
C GLN A 564 -32.93 17.90 11.71
N ALA A 565 -32.75 18.25 12.99
CA ALA A 565 -31.43 18.47 13.58
C ALA A 565 -30.62 17.15 13.65
N LEU A 566 -31.28 16.03 13.99
CA LEU A 566 -30.64 14.69 13.94
C LEU A 566 -30.18 14.33 12.53
N LEU A 567 -31.04 14.50 11.52
CA LEU A 567 -30.71 14.22 10.12
C LEU A 567 -29.61 15.12 9.59
N ALA A 568 -29.67 16.42 9.90
CA ALA A 568 -28.65 17.38 9.48
C ALA A 568 -27.28 17.12 10.14
N GLY A 569 -27.28 16.60 11.36
CA GLY A 569 -26.07 16.19 12.09
C GLY A 569 -25.62 14.77 11.79
N HIS A 570 -26.29 14.04 10.88
CA HIS A 570 -26.02 12.62 10.58
C HIS A 570 -26.01 11.72 11.83
N HIS A 571 -26.83 12.06 12.84
CA HIS A 571 -26.95 11.22 14.03
C HIS A 571 -27.78 9.97 13.74
N PRO A 572 -27.41 8.80 14.29
CA PRO A 572 -28.19 7.58 14.13
C PRO A 572 -29.57 7.74 14.78
N LEU A 573 -30.61 7.43 14.02
CA LEU A 573 -32.00 7.50 14.50
C LEU A 573 -32.36 6.26 15.30
N ARG A 574 -32.82 6.44 16.54
CA ARG A 574 -33.46 5.38 17.33
C ARG A 574 -34.89 5.13 16.80
N ALA A 575 -35.48 4.01 17.17
CA ALA A 575 -36.88 3.73 16.78
C ALA A 575 -37.87 4.84 17.25
N VAL A 576 -37.65 5.39 18.45
CA VAL A 576 -38.45 6.48 18.99
C VAL A 576 -38.28 7.79 18.19
N ASP A 577 -37.07 8.08 17.73
CA ASP A 577 -36.77 9.28 16.93
C ASP A 577 -37.43 9.18 15.55
N SER A 578 -37.35 8.02 14.91
CA SER A 578 -38.03 7.74 13.64
C SER A 578 -39.55 7.83 13.76
N ALA A 579 -40.13 7.34 14.87
CA ALA A 579 -41.56 7.44 15.12
C ALA A 579 -42.00 8.90 15.34
N ALA A 580 -41.23 9.69 16.08
CA ALA A 580 -41.49 11.12 16.31
C ALA A 580 -41.41 11.92 15.00
N LEU A 581 -40.37 11.66 14.19
CA LEU A 581 -40.19 12.31 12.88
C LEU A 581 -41.36 12.00 11.93
N ASN A 582 -41.76 10.75 11.81
CA ASN A 582 -42.87 10.34 10.95
C ASN A 582 -44.20 10.95 11.43
N ARG A 583 -44.48 10.92 12.73
CA ARG A 583 -45.69 11.50 13.33
C ARG A 583 -45.78 12.98 13.04
N SER A 584 -44.68 13.72 13.31
CA SER A 584 -44.64 15.17 13.09
C SER A 584 -44.78 15.56 11.62
N PHE A 585 -44.12 14.80 10.73
CA PHE A 585 -44.19 15.05 9.30
C PHE A 585 -45.61 14.82 8.74
N LEU A 586 -46.23 13.69 9.07
CA LEU A 586 -47.61 13.41 8.64
C LEU A 586 -48.60 14.42 9.18
N ALA A 587 -48.46 14.84 10.45
CA ALA A 587 -49.34 15.87 11.05
C ALA A 587 -49.17 17.25 10.39
N LEU A 588 -47.96 17.62 9.97
CA LEU A 588 -47.71 18.89 9.25
C LEU A 588 -48.29 18.84 7.83
N LEU A 589 -48.19 17.68 7.13
CA LEU A 589 -48.82 17.48 5.84
C LEU A 589 -50.36 17.55 5.92
N ASP A 590 -50.98 16.82 6.87
CA ASP A 590 -52.40 16.84 7.06
C ASP A 590 -52.95 18.27 7.27
N ARG A 591 -52.25 19.06 8.08
CA ARG A 591 -52.61 20.45 8.30
C ARG A 591 -52.45 21.32 7.06
N ALA A 592 -51.38 21.13 6.27
CA ALA A 592 -51.12 21.89 5.05
C ALA A 592 -52.22 21.68 3.98
N PHE A 593 -52.84 20.48 3.99
CA PHE A 593 -53.91 20.13 3.05
C PHE A 593 -55.34 20.40 3.62
N THR A 594 -55.45 20.58 4.93
CA THR A 594 -56.76 20.82 5.59
C THR A 594 -57.07 22.31 5.74
N ASP A 595 -56.05 23.19 5.96
CA ASP A 595 -56.22 24.62 5.99
C ASP A 595 -56.31 25.18 4.54
N PRO A 596 -57.45 25.79 4.11
CA PRO A 596 -57.53 26.39 2.77
C PRO A 596 -56.55 27.57 2.68
N PRO A 597 -55.95 27.82 1.49
CA PRO A 597 -55.09 28.97 1.29
C PRO A 597 -55.87 30.25 1.61
N ALA A 598 -55.30 31.11 2.45
CA ALA A 598 -55.86 32.44 2.70
C ALA A 598 -56.10 33.14 1.36
N GLY A 599 -57.38 33.34 1.01
CA GLY A 599 -57.76 33.97 -0.25
C GLY A 599 -57.12 35.36 -0.40
N PRO A 600 -56.84 35.79 -1.64
CA PRO A 600 -56.33 37.14 -1.89
C PRO A 600 -57.28 38.16 -1.32
N GLY A 601 -56.78 39.01 -0.44
CA GLY A 601 -57.55 40.10 0.18
C GLY A 601 -58.25 40.89 -0.90
N THR A 602 -59.59 41.01 -0.77
CA THR A 602 -60.45 41.88 -1.58
C THR A 602 -59.91 43.31 -1.57
N PRO A 603 -59.70 43.94 -2.73
CA PRO A 603 -59.37 45.37 -2.78
C PRO A 603 -60.53 46.15 -2.22
N THR A 604 -60.33 47.01 -1.21
CA THR A 604 -61.27 48.02 -0.75
C THR A 604 -61.48 48.95 -1.94
N GLU A 605 -62.69 48.90 -2.51
CA GLU A 605 -63.20 49.95 -3.40
C GLU A 605 -63.25 51.31 -2.66
N GLU A 606 -62.40 52.21 -3.03
CA GLU A 606 -62.63 53.65 -2.80
C GLU A 606 -63.66 54.11 -3.83
N THR A 607 -64.82 54.51 -3.36
CA THR A 607 -65.88 55.22 -4.10
C THR A 607 -65.77 56.74 -3.87
N PRO A 608 -66.10 57.58 -4.88
CA PRO A 608 -65.61 58.93 -5.16
C PRO A 608 -65.99 60.04 -4.16
#